data_88a23b34d956a00cb90dc22ce1d02a00
#
_entry.id   88a23b34d956a00cb90dc22ce1d02a00
#
_cell.length_a   1.000
_cell.length_b   1.000
_cell.length_c   1.000
_cell.angle_alpha   90.00
_cell.angle_beta   90.00
_cell.angle_gamma   90.00
#
_symmetry.space_group_name_H-M   'P 1'
#
loop_
_entity.id
_entity.type
_entity.pdbx_description
1 polymer ?
#
loop_
_entity_poly.entity_id
_entity_poly.type
_entity_poly.pdbx_seq_one_letter_code
_entity_poly.pdbx_strand_id
1 'polypeptide(L)'
;MEHRRFGRTGLRVSQLGLGCGGFGGVGSEPSLFGRGEDEPAAFAIMDRALELGVSYFDTADSYGGGRSEEMIGRWLRSRGTRDQVVLSTKVFNRMGPGPNDAGLSRRHVMRAVDDSLRRLQTDWLDLYVTHDVDPETPLDETLRALDDLVRVGKVRYVGASNIEAWRLTRALWISDGLRLARYEGVQNEYNLLHRGIEAEVLPLAADQGLAVTPFSPLAGGFLTGKYALGGDHPPGSRMTLRPQPYGGLTNPPTFRAIEALRAEAAERGVSMGALALAWVHQHPLVTAALIGPRSPAQLDVAVESSRVTLTPEDRDRILARMEAARAP
;
A
#
# COMPACT_ATOMS: atom_id res chain seq x y z
N MET A 1 -7.43 -14.63 9.97
CA MET A 1 -6.43 -13.85 9.19
C MET A 1 -5.05 -14.49 9.35
N GLU A 2 -4.38 -14.81 8.26
CA GLU A 2 -3.00 -15.31 8.28
C GLU A 2 -2.03 -14.16 8.61
N HIS A 3 -0.95 -14.46 9.36
CA HIS A 3 0.13 -13.52 9.65
C HIS A 3 1.43 -14.03 9.04
N ARG A 4 2.07 -13.20 8.23
CA ARG A 4 3.30 -13.51 7.49
C ARG A 4 4.47 -12.75 8.06
N ARG A 5 5.65 -13.33 7.94
CA ARG A 5 6.90 -12.67 8.32
C ARG A 5 7.18 -11.50 7.35
N PHE A 6 7.54 -10.35 7.88
CA PHE A 6 7.92 -9.18 7.08
C PHE A 6 9.37 -9.33 6.59
N GLY A 7 9.51 -9.87 5.40
CA GLY A 7 10.83 -10.16 4.83
C GLY A 7 11.67 -11.07 5.73
N ARG A 8 12.92 -10.71 5.90
CA ARG A 8 13.88 -11.43 6.77
C ARG A 8 13.81 -11.00 8.25
N THR A 9 12.95 -10.06 8.60
CA THR A 9 12.82 -9.55 9.98
C THR A 9 12.06 -10.52 10.89
N GLY A 10 12.03 -10.25 12.18
CA GLY A 10 11.16 -10.97 13.13
C GLY A 10 9.71 -10.45 13.18
N LEU A 11 9.42 -9.34 12.48
CA LEU A 11 8.09 -8.73 12.48
C LEU A 11 7.09 -9.62 11.73
N ARG A 12 5.86 -9.71 12.25
CA ARG A 12 4.74 -10.38 11.56
C ARG A 12 3.64 -9.38 11.24
N VAL A 13 3.09 -9.47 10.04
CA VAL A 13 1.99 -8.63 9.55
C VAL A 13 0.84 -9.51 9.04
N SER A 14 -0.39 -9.03 9.12
CA SER A 14 -1.52 -9.69 8.48
C SER A 14 -1.35 -9.70 6.95
N GLN A 15 -1.79 -10.78 6.28
CA GLN A 15 -1.68 -10.93 4.81
C GLN A 15 -2.44 -9.87 4.00
N LEU A 16 -3.38 -9.16 4.65
CA LEU A 16 -3.99 -7.93 4.15
C LEU A 16 -3.59 -6.80 5.08
N GLY A 17 -3.22 -5.65 4.52
CA GLY A 17 -2.95 -4.43 5.26
C GLY A 17 -4.01 -3.38 4.99
N LEU A 18 -4.36 -2.59 6.00
CA LEU A 18 -5.28 -1.46 5.87
C LEU A 18 -4.54 -0.24 5.34
N GLY A 19 -4.80 0.12 4.07
CA GLY A 19 -4.32 1.37 3.48
C GLY A 19 -5.21 2.53 3.85
N CYS A 20 -4.68 3.47 4.61
CA CYS A 20 -5.40 4.61 5.19
C CYS A 20 -5.40 5.86 4.29
N GLY A 21 -5.05 5.74 3.02
CA GLY A 21 -4.99 6.85 2.06
C GLY A 21 -6.32 7.52 1.73
N GLY A 22 -7.44 7.01 2.25
CA GLY A 22 -8.77 7.60 2.17
C GLY A 22 -9.16 8.47 3.36
N PHE A 23 -8.43 8.40 4.47
CA PHE A 23 -8.81 9.07 5.70
C PHE A 23 -8.51 10.59 5.64
N GLY A 24 -9.54 11.41 5.78
CA GLY A 24 -9.44 12.86 5.75
C GLY A 24 -9.04 13.46 4.39
N GLY A 25 -9.00 12.66 3.33
CA GLY A 25 -8.66 13.08 1.97
C GLY A 25 -8.58 11.90 1.02
N VAL A 26 -8.15 12.14 -0.22
CA VAL A 26 -7.91 11.06 -1.20
C VAL A 26 -6.43 11.08 -1.60
N GLY A 27 -5.62 10.30 -0.88
CA GLY A 27 -4.18 10.30 -1.04
C GLY A 27 -3.55 11.63 -0.66
N SER A 28 -2.50 12.02 -1.38
CA SER A 28 -1.71 13.23 -1.15
C SER A 28 -2.13 14.42 -2.02
N GLU A 29 -3.29 14.36 -2.68
CA GLU A 29 -3.77 15.39 -3.60
C GLU A 29 -4.42 16.55 -2.82
N PRO A 30 -3.83 17.78 -2.79
CA PRO A 30 -4.34 18.88 -1.98
C PRO A 30 -5.79 19.27 -2.30
N SER A 31 -6.20 19.20 -3.57
CA SER A 31 -7.57 19.53 -4.01
C SER A 31 -8.63 18.55 -3.47
N LEU A 32 -8.19 17.42 -2.93
CA LEU A 32 -9.04 16.37 -2.38
C LEU A 32 -8.96 16.25 -0.85
N PHE A 33 -8.27 17.16 -0.18
CA PHE A 33 -8.24 17.18 1.28
C PHE A 33 -9.64 17.46 1.83
N GLY A 34 -10.07 16.68 2.81
CA GLY A 34 -11.42 16.72 3.37
C GLY A 34 -12.49 15.95 2.55
N ARG A 35 -12.14 15.37 1.40
CA ARG A 35 -13.08 14.59 0.55
C ARG A 35 -13.03 13.08 0.75
N GLY A 36 -12.21 12.62 1.68
CA GLY A 36 -12.11 11.21 2.05
C GLY A 36 -13.11 10.82 3.15
N GLU A 37 -12.82 9.72 3.79
CA GLU A 37 -13.56 9.26 4.97
C GLU A 37 -13.33 10.24 6.13
N ASP A 38 -14.43 10.64 6.79
CA ASP A 38 -14.38 11.42 8.03
C ASP A 38 -13.93 10.54 9.23
N GLU A 39 -13.74 11.15 10.38
CA GLU A 39 -13.22 10.47 11.56
C GLU A 39 -14.13 9.33 12.05
N PRO A 40 -15.46 9.49 12.15
CA PRO A 40 -16.33 8.38 12.51
C PRO A 40 -16.25 7.19 11.56
N ALA A 41 -16.21 7.45 10.24
CA ALA A 41 -16.07 6.40 9.25
C ALA A 41 -14.69 5.72 9.32
N ALA A 42 -13.62 6.50 9.46
CA ALA A 42 -12.27 5.98 9.64
C ALA A 42 -12.14 5.10 10.89
N PHE A 43 -12.73 5.54 12.02
CA PHE A 43 -12.75 4.76 13.26
C PHE A 43 -13.50 3.43 13.09
N ALA A 44 -14.68 3.45 12.47
CA ALA A 44 -15.44 2.25 12.19
C ALA A 44 -14.69 1.25 11.30
N ILE A 45 -13.92 1.75 10.31
CA ILE A 45 -13.08 0.91 9.44
C ILE A 45 -11.92 0.31 10.25
N MET A 46 -11.24 1.09 11.09
CA MET A 46 -10.11 0.61 11.91
C MET A 46 -10.57 -0.37 12.98
N ASP A 47 -11.69 -0.10 13.68
CA ASP A 47 -12.29 -1.03 14.64
C ASP A 47 -12.59 -2.37 13.94
N ARG A 48 -13.25 -2.31 12.76
CA ARG A 48 -13.58 -3.51 11.99
C ARG A 48 -12.35 -4.26 11.49
N ALA A 49 -11.28 -3.54 11.13
CA ALA A 49 -10.02 -4.14 10.69
C ALA A 49 -9.43 -5.03 11.80
N LEU A 50 -9.33 -4.52 13.02
CA LEU A 50 -8.83 -5.31 14.15
C LEU A 50 -9.72 -6.51 14.47
N GLU A 51 -11.05 -6.35 14.46
CA GLU A 51 -12.00 -7.45 14.67
C GLU A 51 -11.79 -8.59 13.66
N LEU A 52 -11.43 -8.27 12.42
CA LEU A 52 -11.14 -9.21 11.35
C LEU A 52 -9.69 -9.75 11.37
N GLY A 53 -8.86 -9.27 12.30
CA GLY A 53 -7.45 -9.64 12.43
C GLY A 53 -6.51 -8.96 11.42
N VAL A 54 -6.94 -7.86 10.78
CA VAL A 54 -6.08 -7.00 9.97
C VAL A 54 -5.34 -6.05 10.91
N SER A 55 -4.06 -6.31 11.13
CA SER A 55 -3.23 -5.59 12.11
C SER A 55 -2.15 -4.71 11.48
N TYR A 56 -1.95 -4.76 10.16
CA TYR A 56 -0.99 -3.92 9.44
C TYR A 56 -1.70 -2.68 8.89
N PHE A 57 -1.39 -1.49 9.42
CA PHE A 57 -1.98 -0.21 9.03
C PHE A 57 -0.92 0.63 8.32
N ASP A 58 -1.24 1.08 7.11
CA ASP A 58 -0.33 1.82 6.23
C ASP A 58 -0.91 3.21 5.92
N THR A 59 -0.20 4.24 6.30
CA THR A 59 -0.53 5.64 6.02
C THR A 59 0.64 6.38 5.37
N ALA A 60 0.59 7.70 5.31
CA ALA A 60 1.69 8.59 4.93
C ALA A 60 1.48 9.97 5.56
N ASP A 61 2.57 10.71 5.76
CA ASP A 61 2.56 12.09 6.25
C ASP A 61 1.65 13.00 5.41
N SER A 62 1.61 12.77 4.09
CA SER A 62 0.89 13.58 3.12
C SER A 62 -0.57 13.17 2.88
N TYR A 63 -1.02 12.01 3.40
CA TYR A 63 -2.41 11.59 3.18
C TYR A 63 -3.38 12.51 3.90
N GLY A 64 -4.29 13.09 3.09
CA GLY A 64 -5.20 14.12 3.59
C GLY A 64 -4.50 15.37 4.13
N GLY A 65 -3.20 15.58 3.80
CA GLY A 65 -2.40 16.66 4.38
C GLY A 65 -2.08 16.45 5.86
N GLY A 66 -1.87 15.20 6.28
CA GLY A 66 -1.59 14.79 7.67
C GLY A 66 -2.83 14.31 8.43
N ARG A 67 -4.05 14.56 7.93
CA ARG A 67 -5.30 14.16 8.61
C ARG A 67 -5.40 12.65 8.81
N SER A 68 -4.87 11.85 7.90
CA SER A 68 -4.86 10.40 8.05
C SER A 68 -4.09 9.98 9.30
N GLU A 69 -2.89 10.49 9.50
CA GLU A 69 -2.09 10.22 10.71
C GLU A 69 -2.76 10.76 11.98
N GLU A 70 -3.37 11.93 11.93
CA GLU A 70 -4.11 12.49 13.07
C GLU A 70 -5.30 11.62 13.49
N MET A 71 -6.09 11.12 12.54
CA MET A 71 -7.21 10.22 12.80
C MET A 71 -6.74 8.90 13.40
N ILE A 72 -5.68 8.31 12.83
CA ILE A 72 -5.09 7.08 13.36
C ILE A 72 -4.57 7.31 14.77
N GLY A 73 -3.87 8.42 15.02
CA GLY A 73 -3.34 8.76 16.35
C GLY A 73 -4.45 8.88 17.42
N ARG A 74 -5.54 9.59 17.09
CA ARG A 74 -6.70 9.69 17.99
C ARG A 74 -7.37 8.33 18.22
N TRP A 75 -7.48 7.50 17.19
CA TRP A 75 -8.03 6.16 17.30
C TRP A 75 -7.16 5.27 18.19
N LEU A 76 -5.84 5.19 17.94
CA LEU A 76 -4.88 4.41 18.74
C LEU A 76 -4.97 4.78 20.22
N ARG A 77 -5.00 6.08 20.52
CA ARG A 77 -5.12 6.58 21.89
C ARG A 77 -6.47 6.25 22.53
N SER A 78 -7.56 6.43 21.79
CA SER A 78 -8.93 6.21 22.33
C SER A 78 -9.23 4.74 22.60
N ARG A 79 -8.59 3.82 21.84
CA ARG A 79 -8.79 2.36 21.96
C ARG A 79 -7.69 1.68 22.77
N GLY A 80 -6.54 2.32 23.00
CA GLY A 80 -5.40 1.70 23.66
C GLY A 80 -4.80 0.54 22.83
N THR A 81 -4.78 0.67 21.50
CA THR A 81 -4.50 -0.44 20.58
C THR A 81 -3.12 -0.38 19.92
N ARG A 82 -2.25 0.57 20.34
CA ARG A 82 -0.94 0.76 19.67
C ARG A 82 -0.12 -0.52 19.54
N ASP A 83 -0.10 -1.36 20.55
CA ASP A 83 0.66 -2.62 20.57
C ASP A 83 -0.02 -3.76 19.77
N GLN A 84 -1.25 -3.56 19.33
CA GLN A 84 -1.98 -4.52 18.49
C GLN A 84 -1.81 -4.24 16.99
N VAL A 85 -1.19 -3.10 16.64
CA VAL A 85 -1.08 -2.62 15.27
C VAL A 85 0.38 -2.52 14.86
N VAL A 86 0.71 -3.07 13.69
CA VAL A 86 1.95 -2.74 12.97
C VAL A 86 1.67 -1.49 12.16
N LEU A 87 2.30 -0.38 12.54
CA LEU A 87 2.04 0.95 11.99
C LEU A 87 3.13 1.37 11.02
N SER A 88 2.74 1.64 9.77
CA SER A 88 3.60 2.16 8.72
C SER A 88 3.18 3.58 8.34
N THR A 89 4.15 4.48 8.20
CA THR A 89 3.94 5.78 7.53
C THR A 89 5.07 6.08 6.57
N LYS A 90 4.91 7.14 5.75
CA LYS A 90 5.81 7.43 4.64
C LYS A 90 6.24 8.89 4.63
N VAL A 91 7.40 9.16 3.99
CA VAL A 91 7.98 10.49 3.80
C VAL A 91 8.43 10.67 2.35
N PHE A 92 8.18 11.83 1.78
CA PHE A 92 8.69 12.34 0.51
C PHE A 92 7.90 13.56 0.06
N ASN A 93 6.55 13.46 0.09
CA ASN A 93 5.67 14.46 -0.49
C ASN A 93 5.79 15.80 0.25
N ARG A 94 5.41 16.87 -0.46
CA ARG A 94 5.46 18.23 0.11
C ARG A 94 4.44 18.40 1.25
N MET A 95 4.95 18.80 2.41
CA MET A 95 4.16 19.04 3.62
C MET A 95 4.10 20.50 4.05
N GLY A 96 4.75 21.40 3.32
CA GLY A 96 4.78 22.84 3.60
C GLY A 96 5.26 23.66 2.41
N PRO A 97 5.25 25.01 2.52
CA PRO A 97 5.60 25.90 1.42
C PRO A 97 7.11 26.05 1.20
N GLY A 98 7.93 25.66 2.15
CA GLY A 98 9.38 25.88 2.11
C GLY A 98 10.11 24.95 1.13
N PRO A 99 11.32 25.31 0.70
CA PRO A 99 12.10 24.50 -0.24
C PRO A 99 12.54 23.15 0.35
N ASN A 100 12.61 23.04 1.68
CA ASN A 100 13.04 21.83 2.39
C ASN A 100 11.84 21.07 3.00
N ASP A 101 10.63 21.28 2.51
CA ASP A 101 9.43 20.63 3.04
C ASP A 101 8.96 19.45 2.16
N ALA A 102 9.87 18.88 1.39
CA ALA A 102 9.67 17.72 0.52
C ALA A 102 11.00 16.97 0.30
N GLY A 103 10.91 15.79 -0.33
CA GLY A 103 12.07 14.97 -0.72
C GLY A 103 12.58 14.08 0.40
N LEU A 104 13.81 13.58 0.21
CA LEU A 104 14.43 12.61 1.13
C LEU A 104 15.74 13.12 1.75
N SER A 105 15.97 14.46 1.71
CA SER A 105 17.12 15.03 2.41
C SER A 105 17.07 14.68 3.90
N ARG A 106 18.25 14.51 4.50
CA ARG A 106 18.37 14.26 5.95
C ARG A 106 17.53 15.24 6.77
N ARG A 107 17.59 16.54 6.41
CA ARG A 107 16.82 17.59 7.10
C ARG A 107 15.33 17.30 7.09
N HIS A 108 14.78 16.93 5.93
CA HIS A 108 13.35 16.66 5.79
C HIS A 108 12.95 15.37 6.50
N VAL A 109 13.67 14.28 6.27
CA VAL A 109 13.41 12.96 6.88
C VAL A 109 13.37 13.04 8.40
N MET A 110 14.35 13.70 9.03
CA MET A 110 14.42 13.82 10.48
C MET A 110 13.28 14.66 11.06
N ARG A 111 12.86 15.73 10.38
CA ARG A 111 11.74 16.56 10.81
C ARG A 111 10.39 15.87 10.57
N ALA A 112 10.24 15.27 9.40
CA ALA A 112 8.98 14.64 9.00
C ALA A 112 8.59 13.49 9.95
N VAL A 113 9.55 12.68 10.41
CA VAL A 113 9.26 11.60 11.37
C VAL A 113 8.75 12.15 12.70
N ASP A 114 9.30 13.27 13.20
CA ASP A 114 8.84 13.88 14.45
C ASP A 114 7.43 14.46 14.31
N ASP A 115 7.14 15.05 13.15
CA ASP A 115 5.81 15.53 12.81
C ASP A 115 4.80 14.37 12.70
N SER A 116 5.19 13.24 12.08
CA SER A 116 4.37 12.03 11.99
C SER A 116 4.11 11.40 13.35
N LEU A 117 5.12 11.24 14.18
CA LEU A 117 4.97 10.69 15.54
C LEU A 117 4.01 11.54 16.38
N ARG A 118 4.09 12.87 16.26
CA ARG A 118 3.17 13.79 16.95
C ARG A 118 1.72 13.62 16.48
N ARG A 119 1.48 13.54 15.15
CA ARG A 119 0.13 13.31 14.58
C ARG A 119 -0.42 11.94 14.96
N LEU A 120 0.43 10.90 14.91
CA LEU A 120 0.09 9.53 15.28
C LEU A 120 -0.01 9.29 16.79
N GLN A 121 0.39 10.26 17.62
CA GLN A 121 0.35 10.19 19.09
C GLN A 121 1.05 8.94 19.65
N THR A 122 2.22 8.63 19.09
CA THR A 122 3.08 7.47 19.47
C THR A 122 4.54 7.87 19.44
N ASP A 123 5.38 7.13 20.16
CA ASP A 123 6.81 7.40 20.25
C ASP A 123 7.65 6.61 19.22
N TRP A 124 7.01 5.66 18.51
CA TRP A 124 7.70 4.85 17.51
C TRP A 124 6.79 4.45 16.34
N LEU A 125 7.44 4.19 15.21
CA LEU A 125 6.87 3.55 14.02
C LEU A 125 7.42 2.13 13.89
N ASP A 126 6.57 1.20 13.45
CA ASP A 126 7.06 -0.14 13.08
C ASP A 126 7.78 -0.09 11.73
N LEU A 127 7.23 0.65 10.78
CA LEU A 127 7.79 0.83 9.44
C LEU A 127 7.80 2.32 9.05
N TYR A 128 8.93 2.78 8.52
CA TYR A 128 9.05 4.10 7.90
C TYR A 128 9.52 3.93 6.46
N VAL A 129 8.71 4.40 5.52
CA VAL A 129 8.86 4.09 4.11
C VAL A 129 9.18 5.35 3.32
N THR A 130 10.21 5.33 2.46
CA THR A 130 10.38 6.37 1.45
C THR A 130 9.26 6.24 0.42
N HIS A 131 8.42 7.29 0.30
CA HIS A 131 7.18 7.22 -0.49
C HIS A 131 7.45 7.18 -2.00
N ASP A 132 8.53 7.80 -2.41
CA ASP A 132 8.99 7.84 -3.79
C ASP A 132 10.52 7.99 -3.83
N VAL A 133 11.08 8.00 -5.04
CA VAL A 133 12.50 8.22 -5.29
C VAL A 133 12.80 9.72 -5.33
N ASP A 134 13.83 10.15 -4.62
CA ASP A 134 14.36 11.51 -4.71
C ASP A 134 15.62 11.54 -5.59
N PRO A 135 15.54 12.06 -6.81
CA PRO A 135 16.70 12.13 -7.69
C PRO A 135 17.70 13.23 -7.32
N GLU A 136 17.29 14.19 -6.47
CA GLU A 136 18.11 15.34 -6.08
C GLU A 136 18.92 15.10 -4.81
N THR A 137 18.49 14.14 -3.96
CA THR A 137 19.21 13.80 -2.74
C THR A 137 20.12 12.58 -2.95
N PRO A 138 21.41 12.67 -2.57
CA PRO A 138 22.28 11.50 -2.57
C PRO A 138 21.71 10.37 -1.74
N LEU A 139 21.64 9.17 -2.31
CA LEU A 139 20.97 8.02 -1.70
C LEU A 139 21.57 7.64 -0.34
N ASP A 140 22.89 7.78 -0.18
CA ASP A 140 23.58 7.52 1.10
C ASP A 140 23.23 8.55 2.19
N GLU A 141 22.90 9.79 1.84
CA GLU A 141 22.37 10.79 2.80
C GLU A 141 21.03 10.32 3.38
N THR A 142 20.11 9.90 2.50
CA THR A 142 18.80 9.35 2.90
C THR A 142 18.97 8.12 3.80
N LEU A 143 19.81 7.16 3.37
CA LEU A 143 20.02 5.91 4.12
C LEU A 143 20.65 6.15 5.49
N ARG A 144 21.58 7.10 5.62
CA ARG A 144 22.15 7.49 6.92
C ARG A 144 21.09 8.14 7.82
N ALA A 145 20.22 8.97 7.27
CA ALA A 145 19.13 9.57 8.03
C ALA A 145 18.17 8.50 8.58
N LEU A 146 17.81 7.52 7.76
CA LEU A 146 16.95 6.39 8.15
C LEU A 146 17.64 5.50 9.20
N ASP A 147 18.95 5.23 9.06
CA ASP A 147 19.73 4.47 10.05
C ASP A 147 19.74 5.16 11.41
N ASP A 148 19.93 6.47 11.45
CA ASP A 148 19.87 7.22 12.71
C ASP A 148 18.51 7.11 13.39
N LEU A 149 17.41 7.14 12.62
CA LEU A 149 16.06 6.96 13.18
C LEU A 149 15.85 5.55 13.76
N VAL A 150 16.43 4.53 13.14
CA VAL A 150 16.42 3.16 13.67
C VAL A 150 17.26 3.09 14.96
N ARG A 151 18.46 3.66 14.96
CA ARG A 151 19.37 3.66 16.12
C ARG A 151 18.79 4.37 17.34
N VAL A 152 18.11 5.49 17.15
CA VAL A 152 17.45 6.20 18.26
C VAL A 152 16.11 5.59 18.66
N GLY A 153 15.65 4.56 17.95
CA GLY A 153 14.44 3.80 18.28
C GLY A 153 13.12 4.47 17.89
N LYS A 154 13.12 5.56 17.11
CA LYS A 154 11.90 6.16 16.54
C LYS A 154 11.26 5.29 15.48
N VAL A 155 12.05 4.47 14.79
CA VAL A 155 11.64 3.57 13.71
C VAL A 155 12.19 2.17 13.99
N ARG A 156 11.39 1.12 13.77
CA ARG A 156 11.87 -0.26 13.92
C ARG A 156 12.48 -0.79 12.63
N TYR A 157 11.81 -0.59 11.51
CA TYR A 157 12.25 -1.05 10.19
C TYR A 157 12.00 0.03 9.14
N VAL A 158 12.78 0.02 8.08
CA VAL A 158 12.64 0.95 6.95
C VAL A 158 12.29 0.21 5.67
N GLY A 159 11.58 0.88 4.76
CA GLY A 159 11.18 0.36 3.47
C GLY A 159 11.21 1.42 2.39
N ALA A 160 11.00 1.00 1.14
CA ALA A 160 10.90 1.89 -0.01
C ALA A 160 9.63 1.63 -0.81
N SER A 161 9.06 2.68 -1.39
CA SER A 161 7.90 2.62 -2.28
C SER A 161 8.24 3.24 -3.64
N ASN A 162 7.51 2.81 -4.68
CA ASN A 162 7.67 3.36 -6.04
C ASN A 162 9.11 3.34 -6.56
N ILE A 163 9.86 2.29 -6.23
CA ILE A 163 11.29 2.18 -6.52
C ILE A 163 11.56 1.09 -7.55
N GLU A 164 12.45 1.40 -8.50
CA GLU A 164 12.92 0.44 -9.49
C GLU A 164 13.92 -0.54 -8.86
N ALA A 165 14.01 -1.75 -9.42
CA ALA A 165 14.88 -2.80 -8.89
C ALA A 165 16.35 -2.38 -8.82
N TRP A 166 16.88 -1.68 -9.84
CA TRP A 166 18.27 -1.23 -9.85
C TRP A 166 18.58 -0.21 -8.75
N ARG A 167 17.65 0.72 -8.46
CA ARG A 167 17.79 1.69 -7.37
C ARG A 167 17.72 1.01 -6.00
N LEU A 168 16.79 0.06 -5.85
CA LEU A 168 16.67 -0.74 -4.63
C LEU A 168 17.94 -1.56 -4.40
N THR A 169 18.49 -2.21 -5.43
CA THR A 169 19.77 -2.93 -5.35
C THR A 169 20.89 -2.01 -4.91
N ARG A 170 20.98 -0.80 -5.50
CA ARG A 170 21.97 0.20 -5.11
C ARG A 170 21.84 0.62 -3.64
N ALA A 171 20.60 0.83 -3.17
CA ALA A 171 20.31 1.17 -1.77
C ALA A 171 20.78 0.07 -0.82
N LEU A 172 20.47 -1.19 -1.13
CA LEU A 172 20.89 -2.35 -0.34
C LEU A 172 22.41 -2.47 -0.31
N TRP A 173 23.08 -2.32 -1.45
CA TRP A 173 24.54 -2.35 -1.54
C TRP A 173 25.22 -1.24 -0.71
N ILE A 174 24.69 -0.01 -0.76
CA ILE A 174 25.19 1.11 0.06
C ILE A 174 24.99 0.81 1.55
N SER A 175 23.80 0.33 1.94
CA SER A 175 23.51 -0.01 3.33
C SER A 175 24.46 -1.09 3.86
N ASP A 176 24.67 -2.15 3.10
CA ASP A 176 25.58 -3.24 3.48
C ASP A 176 27.03 -2.75 3.59
N GLY A 177 27.52 -1.98 2.60
CA GLY A 177 28.86 -1.44 2.58
C GLY A 177 29.16 -0.46 3.73
N LEU A 178 28.16 0.32 4.12
CA LEU A 178 28.27 1.32 5.19
C LEU A 178 27.75 0.82 6.54
N ARG A 179 27.25 -0.43 6.63
CA ARG A 179 26.65 -1.04 7.83
C ARG A 179 25.51 -0.20 8.40
N LEU A 180 24.62 0.27 7.52
CA LEU A 180 23.41 1.02 7.86
C LEU A 180 22.21 0.08 7.93
N ALA A 181 21.12 0.54 8.56
CA ALA A 181 19.81 -0.07 8.41
C ALA A 181 19.45 -0.16 6.93
N ARG A 182 19.01 -1.33 6.48
CA ARG A 182 18.64 -1.56 5.07
C ARG A 182 17.13 -1.53 4.90
N TYR A 183 16.69 -1.29 3.70
CA TYR A 183 15.29 -1.52 3.38
C TYR A 183 14.95 -3.01 3.60
N GLU A 184 13.94 -3.27 4.43
CA GLU A 184 13.45 -4.62 4.72
C GLU A 184 12.15 -4.94 3.96
N GLY A 185 11.58 -3.96 3.26
CA GLY A 185 10.40 -4.13 2.43
C GLY A 185 10.30 -3.14 1.27
N VAL A 186 9.54 -3.55 0.26
CA VAL A 186 9.22 -2.74 -0.92
C VAL A 186 7.72 -2.69 -1.13
N GLN A 187 7.21 -1.48 -1.47
CA GLN A 187 5.80 -1.20 -1.67
C GLN A 187 5.57 -0.54 -3.04
N ASN A 188 5.26 -1.34 -4.05
CA ASN A 188 5.00 -0.89 -5.41
C ASN A 188 3.57 -1.26 -5.83
N GLU A 189 3.05 -0.66 -6.90
CA GLU A 189 1.76 -1.06 -7.45
C GLU A 189 1.82 -2.48 -8.01
N TYR A 190 0.81 -3.31 -7.66
CA TYR A 190 0.69 -4.66 -8.21
C TYR A 190 -0.76 -5.16 -8.19
N ASN A 191 -1.24 -5.54 -9.35
CA ASN A 191 -2.57 -6.11 -9.55
C ASN A 191 -2.63 -6.81 -10.93
N LEU A 192 -3.74 -7.49 -11.23
CA LEU A 192 -3.96 -8.20 -12.49
C LEU A 192 -3.83 -7.33 -13.76
N LEU A 193 -3.95 -5.99 -13.64
CA LEU A 193 -3.82 -5.04 -14.75
C LEU A 193 -2.46 -4.34 -14.79
N HIS A 194 -1.71 -4.34 -13.67
CA HIS A 194 -0.40 -3.71 -13.54
C HIS A 194 0.59 -4.68 -12.88
N ARG A 195 1.45 -5.31 -13.70
CA ARG A 195 2.34 -6.41 -13.29
C ARG A 195 3.84 -6.11 -13.49
N GLY A 196 4.19 -4.84 -13.71
CA GLY A 196 5.56 -4.44 -14.04
C GLY A 196 6.61 -4.89 -13.02
N ILE A 197 6.24 -5.07 -11.76
CA ILE A 197 7.18 -5.52 -10.72
C ILE A 197 7.61 -7.00 -10.85
N GLU A 198 6.90 -7.81 -11.63
CA GLU A 198 7.21 -9.24 -11.81
C GLU A 198 8.55 -9.45 -12.52
N ALA A 199 8.94 -8.51 -13.40
CA ALA A 199 10.16 -8.66 -14.21
C ALA A 199 11.45 -8.58 -13.39
N GLU A 200 11.51 -7.68 -12.41
CA GLU A 200 12.75 -7.38 -11.69
C GLU A 200 12.56 -7.23 -10.17
N VAL A 201 11.53 -6.50 -9.73
CA VAL A 201 11.36 -6.20 -8.28
C VAL A 201 11.02 -7.43 -7.47
N LEU A 202 10.13 -8.29 -7.96
CA LEU A 202 9.79 -9.54 -7.26
C LEU A 202 10.97 -10.52 -7.19
N PRO A 203 11.72 -10.78 -8.28
CA PRO A 203 12.96 -11.58 -8.22
C PRO A 203 13.99 -11.01 -7.25
N LEU A 204 14.21 -9.69 -7.27
CA LEU A 204 15.12 -9.02 -6.33
C LEU A 204 14.63 -9.17 -4.88
N ALA A 205 13.34 -9.01 -4.63
CA ALA A 205 12.78 -9.17 -3.30
C ALA A 205 12.96 -10.59 -2.76
N ALA A 206 12.81 -11.61 -3.63
CA ALA A 206 13.05 -13.00 -3.27
C ALA A 206 14.52 -13.26 -2.94
N ASP A 207 15.45 -12.78 -3.78
CA ASP A 207 16.90 -12.93 -3.59
C ASP A 207 17.37 -12.25 -2.29
N GLN A 208 16.87 -11.05 -2.03
CA GLN A 208 17.30 -10.23 -0.88
C GLN A 208 16.46 -10.46 0.39
N GLY A 209 15.44 -11.30 0.34
CA GLY A 209 14.55 -11.58 1.46
C GLY A 209 13.71 -10.38 1.91
N LEU A 210 13.29 -9.53 0.98
CA LEU A 210 12.48 -8.34 1.28
C LEU A 210 11.00 -8.69 1.40
N ALA A 211 10.29 -7.99 2.28
CA ALA A 211 8.83 -8.01 2.26
C ALA A 211 8.30 -7.26 1.04
N VAL A 212 7.25 -7.78 0.41
CA VAL A 212 6.54 -7.11 -0.67
C VAL A 212 5.12 -6.80 -0.21
N THR A 213 4.80 -5.50 -0.14
CA THR A 213 3.50 -5.02 0.35
C THR A 213 2.80 -4.16 -0.71
N PRO A 214 2.29 -4.76 -1.79
CA PRO A 214 1.78 -4.00 -2.91
C PRO A 214 0.54 -3.18 -2.56
N PHE A 215 0.45 -1.99 -3.18
CA PHE A 215 -0.72 -1.14 -3.13
C PHE A 215 -1.58 -1.26 -4.40
N SER A 216 -2.80 -0.69 -4.37
CA SER A 216 -3.78 -0.74 -5.46
C SER A 216 -4.12 -2.15 -5.98
N PRO A 217 -4.30 -3.17 -5.14
CA PRO A 217 -4.53 -4.54 -5.60
C PRO A 217 -5.82 -4.72 -6.41
N LEU A 218 -6.75 -3.78 -6.32
CA LEU A 218 -8.00 -3.73 -7.09
C LEU A 218 -7.99 -2.69 -8.21
N ALA A 219 -6.83 -2.12 -8.59
CA ALA A 219 -6.70 -1.12 -9.66
C ALA A 219 -7.74 0.00 -9.53
N GLY A 220 -7.80 0.69 -8.37
CA GLY A 220 -8.77 1.76 -8.14
C GLY A 220 -10.23 1.34 -8.16
N GLY A 221 -10.51 0.04 -8.12
CA GLY A 221 -11.84 -0.55 -8.15
C GLY A 221 -12.25 -1.11 -9.53
N PHE A 222 -11.40 -1.05 -10.56
CA PHE A 222 -11.67 -1.68 -11.85
C PHE A 222 -11.88 -3.20 -11.69
N LEU A 223 -11.06 -3.84 -10.89
CA LEU A 223 -11.14 -5.28 -10.63
C LEU A 223 -12.29 -5.71 -9.68
N THR A 224 -13.15 -4.78 -9.29
CA THR A 224 -14.42 -5.11 -8.61
C THR A 224 -15.61 -5.20 -9.57
N GLY A 225 -15.42 -4.79 -10.85
CA GLY A 225 -16.47 -4.79 -11.87
C GLY A 225 -17.51 -3.69 -11.74
N LYS A 226 -17.27 -2.67 -10.91
CA LYS A 226 -18.22 -1.57 -10.71
C LYS A 226 -18.22 -0.52 -11.82
N TYR A 227 -17.23 -0.54 -12.71
CA TYR A 227 -17.13 0.37 -13.84
C TYR A 227 -17.55 -0.34 -15.13
N ALA A 228 -18.17 0.42 -16.04
CA ALA A 228 -18.55 -0.02 -17.38
C ALA A 228 -17.89 0.88 -18.43
N LEU A 229 -17.55 0.31 -19.59
CA LEU A 229 -17.00 1.07 -20.71
C LEU A 229 -18.06 2.05 -21.24
N GLY A 230 -17.72 3.34 -21.27
CA GLY A 230 -18.64 4.40 -21.70
C GLY A 230 -19.80 4.69 -20.74
N GLY A 231 -19.84 4.03 -19.57
CA GLY A 231 -20.85 4.30 -18.55
C GLY A 231 -20.40 5.37 -17.52
N ASP A 232 -21.36 5.86 -16.76
CA ASP A 232 -21.10 6.76 -15.64
C ASP A 232 -20.35 6.03 -14.53
N HIS A 233 -19.47 6.77 -13.86
CA HIS A 233 -18.75 6.24 -12.71
C HIS A 233 -19.56 6.43 -11.42
N PRO A 234 -19.67 5.39 -10.56
CA PRO A 234 -20.40 5.52 -9.31
C PRO A 234 -19.92 6.73 -8.48
N PRO A 235 -20.85 7.52 -7.90
CA PRO A 235 -20.48 8.65 -7.05
C PRO A 235 -19.54 8.23 -5.93
N GLY A 236 -18.53 9.06 -5.66
CA GLY A 236 -17.52 8.79 -4.63
C GLY A 236 -16.52 7.69 -4.99
N SER A 237 -16.57 7.11 -6.19
CA SER A 237 -15.56 6.14 -6.63
C SER A 237 -14.22 6.81 -6.92
N ARG A 238 -13.15 6.01 -7.08
CA ARG A 238 -11.83 6.55 -7.47
C ARG A 238 -11.90 7.31 -8.79
N MET A 239 -12.68 6.83 -9.75
CA MET A 239 -12.83 7.46 -11.06
C MET A 239 -13.58 8.80 -11.00
N THR A 240 -14.45 9.03 -10.01
CA THR A 240 -15.11 10.33 -9.81
C THR A 240 -14.28 11.29 -8.96
N LEU A 241 -13.47 10.79 -8.02
CA LEU A 241 -12.70 11.62 -7.11
C LEU A 241 -11.28 11.92 -7.63
N ARG A 242 -10.58 10.91 -8.14
CA ARG A 242 -9.19 10.99 -8.59
C ARG A 242 -8.97 10.06 -9.79
N PRO A 243 -9.45 10.42 -10.98
CA PRO A 243 -9.37 9.55 -12.17
C PRO A 243 -7.94 9.40 -12.72
N GLN A 244 -7.04 10.38 -12.51
CA GLN A 244 -5.75 10.47 -13.20
C GLN A 244 -4.90 9.19 -13.11
N PRO A 245 -4.75 8.50 -11.95
CA PRO A 245 -3.94 7.29 -11.89
C PRO A 245 -4.52 6.13 -12.70
N TYR A 246 -5.83 6.16 -13.01
CA TYR A 246 -6.56 5.03 -13.58
C TYR A 246 -7.19 5.32 -14.94
N GLY A 247 -7.10 6.55 -15.45
CA GLY A 247 -7.73 6.96 -16.73
C GLY A 247 -7.28 6.11 -17.92
N GLY A 248 -6.02 5.68 -17.92
CA GLY A 248 -5.46 4.78 -18.94
C GLY A 248 -6.11 3.38 -18.99
N LEU A 249 -6.83 2.99 -17.93
CA LEU A 249 -7.55 1.72 -17.87
C LEU A 249 -8.94 1.78 -18.56
N THR A 250 -9.43 2.98 -18.92
CA THR A 250 -10.72 3.16 -19.58
C THR A 250 -10.57 2.94 -21.08
N ASN A 251 -10.43 1.68 -21.48
CA ASN A 251 -10.26 1.26 -22.86
C ASN A 251 -10.89 -0.13 -23.09
N PRO A 252 -11.32 -0.46 -24.34
CA PRO A 252 -11.97 -1.73 -24.63
C PRO A 252 -11.16 -2.99 -24.26
N PRO A 253 -9.84 -3.09 -24.49
CA PRO A 253 -9.05 -4.23 -24.07
C PRO A 253 -9.10 -4.49 -22.57
N THR A 254 -9.02 -3.44 -21.73
CA THR A 254 -9.10 -3.57 -20.28
C THR A 254 -10.46 -4.11 -19.85
N PHE A 255 -11.56 -3.60 -20.43
CA PHE A 255 -12.90 -4.07 -20.08
C PHE A 255 -13.15 -5.51 -20.54
N ARG A 256 -12.62 -5.94 -21.70
CA ARG A 256 -12.67 -7.37 -22.08
C ARG A 256 -11.94 -8.26 -21.07
N ALA A 257 -10.78 -7.86 -20.59
CA ALA A 257 -10.06 -8.58 -19.53
C ALA A 257 -10.86 -8.65 -18.22
N ILE A 258 -11.53 -7.55 -17.84
CA ILE A 258 -12.40 -7.49 -16.65
C ILE A 258 -13.58 -8.45 -16.78
N GLU A 259 -14.21 -8.55 -17.98
CA GLU A 259 -15.29 -9.52 -18.21
C GLU A 259 -14.80 -10.98 -18.16
N ALA A 260 -13.58 -11.25 -18.63
CA ALA A 260 -12.97 -12.57 -18.45
C ALA A 260 -12.74 -12.93 -16.97
N LEU A 261 -12.30 -11.95 -16.15
CA LEU A 261 -12.18 -12.14 -14.71
C LEU A 261 -13.54 -12.33 -14.03
N ARG A 262 -14.58 -11.61 -14.49
CA ARG A 262 -15.96 -11.77 -14.02
C ARG A 262 -16.47 -13.19 -14.23
N ALA A 263 -16.26 -13.73 -15.43
CA ALA A 263 -16.64 -15.10 -15.76
C ALA A 263 -15.91 -16.12 -14.86
N GLU A 264 -14.59 -15.97 -14.67
CA GLU A 264 -13.80 -16.84 -13.80
C GLU A 264 -14.29 -16.78 -12.35
N ALA A 265 -14.63 -15.59 -11.84
CA ALA A 265 -15.16 -15.42 -10.48
C ALA A 265 -16.53 -16.11 -10.32
N ALA A 266 -17.41 -15.97 -11.32
CA ALA A 266 -18.72 -16.62 -11.34
C ALA A 266 -18.61 -18.14 -11.37
N GLU A 267 -17.71 -18.72 -12.19
CA GLU A 267 -17.43 -20.16 -12.24
C GLU A 267 -16.95 -20.71 -10.87
N ARG A 268 -16.28 -19.88 -10.08
CA ARG A 268 -15.81 -20.24 -8.71
C ARG A 268 -16.81 -19.90 -7.60
N GLY A 269 -17.90 -19.23 -7.91
CA GLY A 269 -18.89 -18.81 -6.91
C GLY A 269 -18.38 -17.76 -5.92
N VAL A 270 -17.42 -16.91 -6.34
CA VAL A 270 -16.82 -15.86 -5.50
C VAL A 270 -17.01 -14.47 -6.13
N SER A 271 -16.90 -13.40 -5.33
CA SER A 271 -16.93 -12.06 -5.89
C SER A 271 -15.66 -11.79 -6.70
N MET A 272 -15.77 -10.99 -7.76
CA MET A 272 -14.65 -10.63 -8.62
C MET A 272 -13.55 -9.91 -7.83
N GLY A 273 -13.94 -9.02 -6.90
CA GLY A 273 -12.99 -8.34 -6.00
C GLY A 273 -12.24 -9.30 -5.09
N ALA A 274 -12.93 -10.30 -4.53
CA ALA A 274 -12.28 -11.33 -3.70
C ALA A 274 -11.30 -12.18 -4.52
N LEU A 275 -11.66 -12.56 -5.75
CA LEU A 275 -10.76 -13.31 -6.63
C LEU A 275 -9.52 -12.49 -7.00
N ALA A 276 -9.69 -11.22 -7.37
CA ALA A 276 -8.59 -10.33 -7.71
C ALA A 276 -7.64 -10.09 -6.52
N LEU A 277 -8.18 -9.90 -5.32
CA LEU A 277 -7.37 -9.76 -4.10
C LEU A 277 -6.65 -11.07 -3.75
N ALA A 278 -7.33 -12.23 -3.85
CA ALA A 278 -6.71 -13.54 -3.63
C ALA A 278 -5.54 -13.75 -4.59
N TRP A 279 -5.69 -13.37 -5.86
CA TRP A 279 -4.63 -13.47 -6.84
C TRP A 279 -3.38 -12.67 -6.43
N VAL A 280 -3.54 -11.48 -5.83
CA VAL A 280 -2.42 -10.65 -5.35
C VAL A 280 -1.82 -11.23 -4.07
N HIS A 281 -2.61 -11.39 -3.00
CA HIS A 281 -2.04 -11.73 -1.69
C HIS A 281 -1.59 -13.19 -1.56
N GLN A 282 -2.02 -14.08 -2.47
CA GLN A 282 -1.52 -15.46 -2.53
C GLN A 282 -0.33 -15.65 -3.50
N HIS A 283 0.18 -14.57 -4.10
CA HIS A 283 1.48 -14.64 -4.74
C HIS A 283 2.55 -15.01 -3.70
N PRO A 284 3.41 -16.04 -3.93
CA PRO A 284 4.32 -16.52 -2.90
C PRO A 284 5.31 -15.48 -2.38
N LEU A 285 5.58 -14.45 -3.16
CA LEU A 285 6.48 -13.34 -2.79
C LEU A 285 5.76 -12.14 -2.16
N VAL A 286 4.43 -12.11 -2.15
CA VAL A 286 3.65 -11.02 -1.52
C VAL A 286 3.49 -11.29 -0.04
N THR A 287 3.94 -10.37 0.77
CA THR A 287 3.82 -10.44 2.24
C THR A 287 2.43 -9.99 2.70
N ALA A 288 1.98 -8.82 2.24
CA ALA A 288 0.67 -8.28 2.59
C ALA A 288 0.14 -7.36 1.47
N ALA A 289 -1.08 -7.58 0.99
CA ALA A 289 -1.71 -6.67 0.03
C ALA A 289 -2.40 -5.51 0.75
N LEU A 290 -2.09 -4.27 0.36
CA LEU A 290 -2.69 -3.07 0.97
C LEU A 290 -4.05 -2.75 0.34
N ILE A 291 -5.10 -2.88 1.13
CA ILE A 291 -6.48 -2.59 0.72
C ILE A 291 -6.92 -1.23 1.26
N GLY A 292 -7.64 -0.45 0.45
CA GLY A 292 -8.18 0.87 0.84
C GLY A 292 -9.71 0.85 0.87
N PRO A 293 -10.34 0.23 1.87
CA PRO A 293 -11.80 0.22 2.01
C PRO A 293 -12.29 1.61 2.42
N ARG A 294 -13.51 1.93 2.00
CA ARG A 294 -14.21 3.17 2.34
C ARG A 294 -15.38 2.94 3.32
N SER A 295 -15.59 1.70 3.72
CA SER A 295 -16.57 1.30 4.72
C SER A 295 -16.21 -0.06 5.32
N PRO A 296 -16.72 -0.38 6.51
CA PRO A 296 -16.58 -1.73 7.10
C PRO A 296 -17.05 -2.84 6.16
N ALA A 297 -18.16 -2.65 5.44
CA ALA A 297 -18.68 -3.63 4.49
C ALA A 297 -17.71 -3.95 3.34
N GLN A 298 -16.98 -2.94 2.84
CA GLN A 298 -15.94 -3.19 1.82
C GLN A 298 -14.76 -3.96 2.39
N LEU A 299 -14.44 -3.78 3.65
CA LEU A 299 -13.40 -4.55 4.33
C LEU A 299 -13.84 -6.01 4.53
N ASP A 300 -15.10 -6.26 4.88
CA ASP A 300 -15.66 -7.62 4.98
C ASP A 300 -15.51 -8.37 3.64
N VAL A 301 -15.88 -7.73 2.52
CA VAL A 301 -15.69 -8.30 1.17
C VAL A 301 -14.21 -8.53 0.85
N ALA A 302 -13.32 -7.63 1.25
CA ALA A 302 -11.88 -7.81 1.03
C ALA A 302 -11.35 -9.03 1.81
N VAL A 303 -11.81 -9.23 3.04
CA VAL A 303 -11.41 -10.38 3.88
C VAL A 303 -11.94 -11.71 3.34
N GLU A 304 -13.04 -11.72 2.58
CA GLU A 304 -13.51 -12.93 1.87
C GLU A 304 -12.43 -13.51 0.97
N SER A 305 -11.54 -12.67 0.41
CA SER A 305 -10.42 -13.13 -0.42
C SER A 305 -9.48 -14.12 0.30
N SER A 306 -9.41 -14.05 1.63
CA SER A 306 -8.60 -14.98 2.43
C SER A 306 -9.17 -16.40 2.50
N ARG A 307 -10.43 -16.60 2.07
CA ARG A 307 -11.09 -17.90 1.97
C ARG A 307 -11.00 -18.50 0.57
N VAL A 308 -10.62 -17.71 -0.41
CA VAL A 308 -10.38 -18.17 -1.78
C VAL A 308 -9.00 -18.82 -1.82
N THR A 309 -8.92 -20.07 -2.25
CA THR A 309 -7.65 -20.78 -2.43
C THR A 309 -7.31 -20.83 -3.91
N LEU A 310 -6.10 -20.41 -4.26
CA LEU A 310 -5.57 -20.45 -5.64
C LEU A 310 -4.26 -21.22 -5.66
N THR A 311 -4.18 -22.23 -6.51
CA THR A 311 -2.89 -22.86 -6.83
C THR A 311 -2.07 -21.96 -7.77
N PRO A 312 -0.77 -22.19 -7.95
CA PRO A 312 0.01 -21.48 -8.98
C PRO A 312 -0.65 -21.59 -10.36
N GLU A 313 -1.11 -22.78 -10.74
CA GLU A 313 -1.79 -23.04 -12.01
C GLU A 313 -3.10 -22.28 -12.14
N ASP A 314 -3.85 -22.11 -11.04
CA ASP A 314 -5.05 -21.27 -11.01
C ASP A 314 -4.72 -19.81 -11.31
N ARG A 315 -3.67 -19.31 -10.70
CA ARG A 315 -3.22 -17.92 -10.92
C ARG A 315 -2.80 -17.70 -12.37
N ASP A 316 -2.03 -18.63 -12.94
CA ASP A 316 -1.57 -18.55 -14.32
C ASP A 316 -2.77 -18.65 -15.29
N ARG A 317 -3.75 -19.53 -15.02
CA ARG A 317 -4.96 -19.67 -15.83
C ARG A 317 -5.81 -18.39 -15.82
N ILE A 318 -6.03 -17.79 -14.65
CA ILE A 318 -6.77 -16.51 -14.52
C ILE A 318 -6.10 -15.45 -15.39
N LEU A 319 -4.78 -15.33 -15.27
CA LEU A 319 -4.00 -14.36 -16.01
C LEU A 319 -4.07 -14.61 -17.53
N ALA A 320 -3.81 -15.84 -17.97
CA ALA A 320 -3.85 -16.21 -19.40
C ALA A 320 -5.23 -15.93 -20.02
N ARG A 321 -6.32 -16.21 -19.28
CA ARG A 321 -7.69 -15.91 -19.72
C ARG A 321 -7.93 -14.40 -19.90
N MET A 322 -7.43 -13.59 -18.96
CA MET A 322 -7.53 -12.12 -19.05
C MET A 322 -6.68 -11.56 -20.20
N GLU A 323 -5.47 -12.07 -20.40
CA GLU A 323 -4.58 -11.63 -21.49
C GLU A 323 -5.13 -12.02 -22.86
N ALA A 324 -5.63 -13.24 -23.01
CA ALA A 324 -6.30 -13.66 -24.25
C ALA A 324 -7.51 -12.76 -24.59
N ALA A 325 -8.28 -12.33 -23.59
CA ALA A 325 -9.41 -11.42 -23.80
C ALA A 325 -8.98 -9.99 -24.15
N ARG A 326 -7.77 -9.57 -23.84
CA ARG A 326 -7.20 -8.27 -24.25
C ARG A 326 -6.88 -8.21 -25.73
N ALA A 327 -6.58 -9.32 -26.35
CA ALA A 327 -6.24 -9.39 -27.76
C ALA A 327 -7.40 -8.82 -28.62
N PRO A 328 -7.10 -8.20 -29.77
CA PRO A 328 -8.10 -7.61 -30.64
C PRO A 328 -9.07 -8.63 -31.22
#